data_305e774ca6bb79ea7fa2a5dc248652a1
#
_entry.id   305e774ca6bb79ea7fa2a5dc248652a1
#
_cell.length_a   1.000
_cell.length_b   1.000
_cell.length_c   1.000
_cell.angle_alpha   90.00
_cell.angle_beta   90.00
_cell.angle_gamma   90.00
#
_symmetry.space_group_name_H-M   'P 1'
#
loop_
_entity.id
_entity.type
_entity.pdbx_description
1 polymer ?
#
loop_
_entity_poly.entity_id
_entity_poly.type
_entity_poly.pdbx_seq_one_letter_code
_entity_poly.pdbx_strand_id
1 'polypeptide(L)'
;LTIANALSHDFYYKMLDPNAPTGRRVMISKMLLLVVAVLAALVASQKPADILFLVSAAFSLAAAAFFPALVCGIFWKRANKWGATLGMSLGVGVTFYYMATTQPWLRSVFGVTSPIADNIWWGIQPISAGLWGVPLGFIVIIVVSLLTPSPDRETQELVEHVRYPNLTGDTVNTRGT
;
A
#
# COMPACT_ATOMS: atom_id res chain seq x y z
N LEU A 1 10.54 0.83 -11.50
CA LEU A 1 11.75 0.70 -10.70
C LEU A 1 11.43 0.18 -9.28
N THR A 2 10.52 0.81 -8.54
CA THR A 2 10.14 0.45 -7.17
C THR A 2 9.65 -0.99 -7.04
N ILE A 3 8.78 -1.45 -7.93
CA ILE A 3 8.27 -2.84 -7.96
C ILE A 3 9.42 -3.82 -8.16
N ALA A 4 10.32 -3.55 -9.10
CA ALA A 4 11.46 -4.43 -9.37
C ALA A 4 12.43 -4.49 -8.18
N ASN A 5 12.64 -3.36 -7.47
CA ASN A 5 13.44 -3.32 -6.27
C ASN A 5 12.78 -4.08 -5.11
N ALA A 6 11.48 -3.91 -4.88
CA ALA A 6 10.74 -4.64 -3.85
C ALA A 6 10.78 -6.16 -4.11
N LEU A 7 10.52 -6.60 -5.33
CA LEU A 7 10.61 -8.02 -5.71
C LEU A 7 12.02 -8.58 -5.56
N SER A 8 13.05 -7.82 -5.93
CA SER A 8 14.43 -8.28 -5.83
C SER A 8 14.95 -8.27 -4.39
N HIS A 9 14.73 -7.19 -3.65
CA HIS A 9 15.28 -7.04 -2.32
C HIS A 9 14.42 -7.74 -1.26
N ASP A 10 13.10 -7.49 -1.25
CA ASP A 10 12.25 -7.99 -0.17
C ASP A 10 11.82 -9.43 -0.39
N PHE A 11 11.46 -9.80 -1.62
CA PHE A 11 11.03 -11.16 -1.90
C PHE A 11 12.21 -12.08 -2.15
N TYR A 12 13.11 -11.78 -3.13
CA TYR A 12 14.20 -12.69 -3.46
C TYR A 12 15.25 -12.75 -2.36
N TYR A 13 15.80 -11.61 -1.97
CA TYR A 13 16.92 -11.57 -1.01
C TYR A 13 16.52 -11.94 0.40
N LYS A 14 15.42 -11.38 0.94
CA LYS A 14 15.02 -11.67 2.33
C LYS A 14 14.33 -13.02 2.50
N MET A 15 13.56 -13.49 1.50
CA MET A 15 12.74 -14.69 1.65
C MET A 15 13.32 -15.93 0.99
N LEU A 16 14.05 -15.82 -0.14
CA LEU A 16 14.52 -16.98 -0.91
C LEU A 16 16.01 -17.25 -0.73
N ASP A 17 16.88 -16.26 -0.82
CA ASP A 17 18.34 -16.44 -0.73
C ASP A 17 19.03 -15.26 -0.03
N PRO A 18 19.06 -15.27 1.32
CA PRO A 18 19.72 -14.22 2.10
C PRO A 18 21.24 -14.12 1.87
N ASN A 19 21.88 -15.20 1.41
CA ASN A 19 23.33 -15.27 1.19
C ASN A 19 23.75 -15.04 -0.25
N ALA A 20 22.82 -14.63 -1.13
CA ALA A 20 23.12 -14.40 -2.54
C ALA A 20 24.25 -13.36 -2.73
N PRO A 21 25.26 -13.63 -3.58
CA PRO A 21 26.31 -12.68 -3.88
C PRO A 21 25.75 -11.45 -4.60
N THR A 22 26.37 -10.29 -4.37
CA THR A 22 25.92 -8.98 -4.89
C THR A 22 25.67 -8.99 -6.39
N GLY A 23 26.53 -9.65 -7.17
CA GLY A 23 26.36 -9.75 -8.63
C GLY A 23 25.07 -10.45 -9.04
N ARG A 24 24.68 -11.52 -8.34
CA ARG A 24 23.43 -12.26 -8.61
C ARG A 24 22.20 -11.43 -8.24
N ARG A 25 22.25 -10.67 -7.14
CA ARG A 25 21.17 -9.75 -6.74
C ARG A 25 20.93 -8.69 -7.81
N VAL A 26 21.98 -8.04 -8.28
CA VAL A 26 21.91 -7.01 -9.34
C VAL A 26 21.36 -7.59 -10.64
N MET A 27 21.80 -8.80 -11.02
CA MET A 27 21.28 -9.47 -12.21
C MET A 27 19.78 -9.75 -12.11
N ILE A 28 19.31 -10.27 -10.98
CA ILE A 28 17.90 -10.56 -10.75
C ILE A 28 17.07 -9.27 -10.73
N SER A 29 17.56 -8.19 -10.10
CA SER A 29 16.90 -6.89 -10.15
C SER A 29 16.72 -6.38 -11.57
N LYS A 30 17.74 -6.52 -12.42
CA LYS A 30 17.67 -6.12 -13.84
C LYS A 30 16.69 -6.98 -14.63
N MET A 31 16.68 -8.29 -14.40
CA MET A 31 15.72 -9.19 -15.04
C MET A 31 14.28 -8.89 -14.63
N LEU A 32 14.01 -8.68 -13.33
CA LEU A 32 12.71 -8.29 -12.84
C LEU A 32 12.28 -6.93 -13.37
N LEU A 33 13.19 -5.96 -13.46
CA LEU A 33 12.89 -4.67 -14.08
C LEU A 33 12.48 -4.81 -15.54
N LEU A 34 13.18 -5.66 -16.30
CA LEU A 34 12.84 -5.94 -17.70
C LEU A 34 11.45 -6.57 -17.82
N VAL A 35 11.15 -7.57 -16.98
CA VAL A 35 9.83 -8.22 -16.95
C VAL A 35 8.73 -7.22 -16.65
N VAL A 36 8.90 -6.40 -15.62
CA VAL A 36 7.92 -5.35 -15.26
C VAL A 36 7.76 -4.33 -16.40
N ALA A 37 8.86 -3.93 -17.05
CA ALA A 37 8.80 -2.98 -18.16
C ALA A 37 8.05 -3.57 -19.37
N VAL A 38 8.29 -4.83 -19.72
CA VAL A 38 7.58 -5.52 -20.80
C VAL A 38 6.08 -5.65 -20.47
N LEU A 39 5.72 -6.06 -19.26
CA LEU A 39 4.32 -6.15 -18.83
C LEU A 39 3.64 -4.78 -18.88
N ALA A 40 4.30 -3.74 -18.40
CA ALA A 40 3.79 -2.37 -18.47
C ALA A 40 3.58 -1.90 -19.91
N ALA A 41 4.52 -2.20 -20.81
CA ALA A 41 4.41 -1.87 -22.24
C ALA A 41 3.26 -2.62 -22.92
N LEU A 42 3.05 -3.91 -22.59
CA LEU A 42 1.93 -4.70 -23.11
C LEU A 42 0.58 -4.14 -22.66
N VAL A 43 0.45 -3.75 -21.38
CA VAL A 43 -0.77 -3.11 -20.87
C VAL A 43 -0.96 -1.74 -21.54
N ALA A 44 0.08 -0.93 -21.64
CA ALA A 44 0.00 0.41 -22.25
C ALA A 44 -0.37 0.34 -23.73
N SER A 45 0.06 -0.69 -24.46
CA SER A 45 -0.28 -0.88 -25.88
C SER A 45 -1.79 -1.07 -26.13
N GLN A 46 -2.52 -1.55 -25.14
CA GLN A 46 -3.98 -1.71 -25.20
C GLN A 46 -4.76 -0.40 -24.99
N LYS A 47 -4.05 0.70 -24.69
CA LYS A 47 -4.66 2.02 -24.41
C LYS A 47 -5.83 1.93 -23.41
N PRO A 48 -5.61 1.41 -22.21
CA PRO A 48 -6.67 1.08 -21.24
C PRO A 48 -7.48 2.30 -20.78
N ALA A 49 -6.88 3.48 -20.76
CA ALA A 49 -7.51 4.73 -20.38
C ALA A 49 -6.58 5.93 -20.67
N ASP A 50 -7.10 7.14 -20.46
CA ASP A 50 -6.31 8.37 -20.51
C ASP A 50 -5.26 8.39 -19.39
N ILE A 51 -4.16 9.09 -19.63
CA ILE A 51 -3.04 9.21 -18.66
C ILE A 51 -3.55 9.77 -17.33
N LEU A 52 -4.45 10.75 -17.36
CA LEU A 52 -5.02 11.33 -16.14
C LEU A 52 -5.74 10.29 -15.29
N PHE A 53 -6.51 9.41 -15.91
CA PHE A 53 -7.17 8.32 -15.21
C PHE A 53 -6.15 7.34 -14.60
N LEU A 54 -5.16 6.91 -15.36
CA LEU A 54 -4.15 5.95 -14.89
C LEU A 54 -3.37 6.48 -13.69
N VAL A 55 -2.97 7.75 -13.72
CA VAL A 55 -2.27 8.40 -12.61
C VAL A 55 -3.18 8.51 -11.39
N SER A 56 -4.40 8.97 -11.55
CA SER A 56 -5.36 9.11 -10.45
C SER A 56 -5.77 7.76 -9.85
N ALA A 57 -5.91 6.72 -10.68
CA ALA A 57 -6.16 5.36 -10.24
C ALA A 57 -5.00 4.83 -9.38
N ALA A 58 -3.76 5.05 -9.82
CA ALA A 58 -2.58 4.66 -9.05
C ALA A 58 -2.52 5.36 -7.68
N PHE A 59 -2.78 6.69 -7.64
CA PHE A 59 -2.85 7.43 -6.38
C PHE A 59 -4.01 6.99 -5.50
N SER A 60 -5.18 6.71 -6.05
CA SER A 60 -6.34 6.21 -5.31
C SER A 60 -6.05 4.86 -4.64
N LEU A 61 -5.42 3.93 -5.37
CA LEU A 61 -4.99 2.63 -4.83
C LEU A 61 -3.90 2.79 -3.76
N ALA A 62 -2.90 3.64 -4.02
CA ALA A 62 -1.84 3.90 -3.05
C ALA A 62 -2.38 4.57 -1.78
N ALA A 63 -3.28 5.54 -1.92
CA ALA A 63 -3.93 6.19 -0.78
C ALA A 63 -4.75 5.19 0.04
N ALA A 64 -5.56 4.34 -0.61
CA ALA A 64 -6.35 3.32 0.08
C ALA A 64 -5.49 2.26 0.77
N ALA A 65 -4.30 1.93 0.18
CA ALA A 65 -3.36 1.00 0.78
C ALA A 65 -2.64 1.57 2.00
N PHE A 66 -2.01 2.74 1.83
CA PHE A 66 -0.99 3.19 2.79
C PHE A 66 -1.47 4.28 3.73
N PHE A 67 -2.33 5.21 3.29
CA PHE A 67 -2.66 6.38 4.08
C PHE A 67 -3.29 6.04 5.43
N PRO A 68 -4.32 5.17 5.54
CA PRO A 68 -4.89 4.80 6.82
C PRO A 68 -3.89 4.09 7.74
N ALA A 69 -3.06 3.19 7.17
CA ALA A 69 -2.07 2.44 7.93
C ALA A 69 -0.95 3.34 8.46
N LEU A 70 -0.46 4.28 7.65
CA LEU A 70 0.56 5.26 8.07
C LEU A 70 0.03 6.19 9.16
N VAL A 71 -1.16 6.75 8.97
CA VAL A 71 -1.75 7.65 9.97
C VAL A 71 -2.00 6.92 11.29
N CYS A 72 -2.65 5.76 11.25
CA CYS A 72 -2.88 4.99 12.47
C CYS A 72 -1.57 4.49 13.09
N GLY A 73 -0.60 4.04 12.30
CA GLY A 73 0.69 3.56 12.78
C GLY A 73 1.53 4.64 13.46
N ILE A 74 1.48 5.88 12.98
CA ILE A 74 2.24 7.00 13.55
C ILE A 74 1.50 7.62 14.76
N PHE A 75 0.18 7.81 14.66
CA PHE A 75 -0.57 8.61 15.64
C PHE A 75 -1.34 7.80 16.67
N TRP A 76 -1.51 6.51 16.47
CA TRP A 76 -2.32 5.67 17.36
C TRP A 76 -1.54 4.44 17.85
N LYS A 77 -1.10 4.46 19.10
CA LYS A 77 -0.27 3.42 19.75
C LYS A 77 -0.93 2.04 19.81
N ARG A 78 -2.25 1.96 19.68
CA ARG A 78 -2.98 0.70 19.71
C ARG A 78 -3.07 0.03 18.34
N ALA A 79 -2.73 0.73 17.25
CA ALA A 79 -2.68 0.14 15.92
C ALA A 79 -1.72 -1.06 15.92
N ASN A 80 -2.21 -2.20 15.43
CA ASN A 80 -1.44 -3.43 15.42
C ASN A 80 -1.31 -4.00 13.99
N LYS A 81 -0.45 -5.01 13.84
CA LYS A 81 -0.15 -5.64 12.55
C LYS A 81 -1.40 -6.19 11.86
N TRP A 82 -2.31 -6.79 12.61
CA TRP A 82 -3.53 -7.39 12.03
C TRP A 82 -4.49 -6.33 11.51
N GLY A 83 -4.70 -5.26 12.30
CA GLY A 83 -5.49 -4.11 11.88
C GLY A 83 -4.90 -3.46 10.62
N ALA A 84 -3.60 -3.20 10.59
CA ALA A 84 -2.93 -2.62 9.44
C ALA A 84 -3.06 -3.51 8.20
N THR A 85 -2.74 -4.80 8.30
CA THR A 85 -2.79 -5.73 7.17
C THR A 85 -4.21 -5.85 6.59
N LEU A 86 -5.23 -6.05 7.44
CA LEU A 86 -6.61 -6.17 6.99
C LEU A 86 -7.15 -4.86 6.45
N GLY A 87 -6.83 -3.73 7.10
CA GLY A 87 -7.26 -2.42 6.63
C GLY A 87 -6.68 -2.04 5.28
N MET A 88 -5.38 -2.28 5.06
CA MET A 88 -4.73 -2.09 3.77
C MET A 88 -5.34 -3.00 2.69
N SER A 89 -5.52 -4.29 3.00
CA SER A 89 -6.06 -5.27 2.04
C SER A 89 -7.50 -4.96 1.64
N LEU A 90 -8.36 -4.64 2.60
CA LEU A 90 -9.76 -4.31 2.33
C LEU A 90 -9.92 -2.93 1.68
N GLY A 91 -9.12 -1.95 2.09
CA GLY A 91 -9.11 -0.62 1.47
C GLY A 91 -8.75 -0.68 -0.01
N VAL A 92 -7.66 -1.38 -0.34
CA VAL A 92 -7.27 -1.63 -1.75
C VAL A 92 -8.31 -2.48 -2.46
N GLY A 93 -8.81 -3.54 -1.81
CA GLY A 93 -9.79 -4.46 -2.40
C GLY A 93 -11.06 -3.74 -2.85
N VAL A 94 -11.64 -2.89 -2.00
CA VAL A 94 -12.84 -2.11 -2.34
C VAL A 94 -12.55 -1.06 -3.42
N THR A 95 -11.41 -0.37 -3.33
CA THR A 95 -11.00 0.60 -4.36
C THR A 95 -10.85 -0.09 -5.72
N PHE A 96 -10.16 -1.23 -5.75
CA PHE A 96 -9.97 -2.01 -6.97
C PHE A 96 -11.29 -2.58 -7.51
N TYR A 97 -12.14 -3.14 -6.63
CA TYR A 97 -13.46 -3.63 -7.00
C TYR A 97 -14.32 -2.54 -7.66
N TYR A 98 -14.33 -1.34 -7.05
CA TYR A 98 -15.07 -0.20 -7.61
C TYR A 98 -14.52 0.19 -9.00
N MET A 99 -13.20 0.25 -9.16
CA MET A 99 -12.58 0.50 -10.47
C MET A 99 -12.90 -0.61 -11.48
N ALA A 100 -12.83 -1.87 -11.07
CA ALA A 100 -13.10 -3.01 -11.94
C ALA A 100 -14.54 -3.06 -12.44
N THR A 101 -15.49 -2.57 -11.66
CA THR A 101 -16.92 -2.54 -12.02
C THR A 101 -17.36 -1.27 -12.74
N THR A 102 -16.58 -0.19 -12.68
CA THR A 102 -16.96 1.10 -13.26
C THR A 102 -16.10 1.56 -14.44
N GLN A 103 -14.82 1.14 -14.51
CA GLN A 103 -13.91 1.53 -15.60
C GLN A 103 -14.11 0.64 -16.84
N PRO A 104 -14.40 1.21 -18.02
CA PRO A 104 -14.74 0.44 -19.23
C PRO A 104 -13.73 -0.64 -19.61
N TRP A 105 -12.43 -0.31 -19.59
CA TRP A 105 -11.38 -1.28 -19.93
C TRP A 105 -11.29 -2.43 -18.91
N LEU A 106 -11.31 -2.14 -17.62
CA LEU A 106 -11.30 -3.16 -16.58
C LEU A 106 -12.55 -4.05 -16.64
N ARG A 107 -13.71 -3.46 -16.89
CA ARG A 107 -14.96 -4.20 -17.09
C ARG A 107 -14.85 -5.22 -18.23
N SER A 108 -14.24 -4.83 -19.35
CA SER A 108 -14.03 -5.76 -20.47
C SER A 108 -13.09 -6.90 -20.12
N VAL A 109 -12.05 -6.64 -19.32
CA VAL A 109 -11.10 -7.65 -18.84
C VAL A 109 -11.76 -8.63 -17.87
N PHE A 110 -12.61 -8.12 -16.96
CA PHE A 110 -13.30 -8.95 -15.96
C PHE A 110 -14.68 -9.47 -16.42
N GLY A 111 -15.10 -9.19 -17.65
CA GLY A 111 -16.37 -9.66 -18.20
C GLY A 111 -17.62 -9.09 -17.52
N VAL A 112 -17.54 -7.87 -16.97
CA VAL A 112 -18.65 -7.19 -16.29
C VAL A 112 -19.64 -6.65 -17.33
N THR A 113 -20.85 -7.21 -17.40
CA THR A 113 -21.87 -6.89 -18.40
C THR A 113 -22.98 -5.95 -17.88
N SER A 114 -23.06 -5.73 -16.56
CA SER A 114 -24.06 -4.81 -15.95
C SER A 114 -23.93 -3.38 -16.49
N PRO A 115 -25.01 -2.56 -16.55
CA PRO A 115 -24.89 -1.15 -16.89
C PRO A 115 -23.90 -0.40 -15.98
N ILE A 116 -23.11 0.50 -16.53
CA ILE A 116 -22.11 1.26 -15.73
C ILE A 116 -22.82 2.09 -14.66
N ALA A 117 -23.98 2.68 -14.98
CA ALA A 117 -24.75 3.50 -14.07
C ALA A 117 -25.13 2.77 -12.77
N ASP A 118 -25.40 1.47 -12.84
CA ASP A 118 -25.79 0.65 -11.68
C ASP A 118 -24.62 0.40 -10.72
N ASN A 119 -23.40 0.52 -11.24
CA ASN A 119 -22.18 0.29 -10.45
C ASN A 119 -21.56 1.59 -9.91
N ILE A 120 -22.07 2.75 -10.33
CA ILE A 120 -21.60 4.05 -9.83
C ILE A 120 -22.31 4.37 -8.52
N TRP A 121 -21.56 4.33 -7.42
CA TRP A 121 -22.07 4.65 -6.10
C TRP A 121 -22.15 6.17 -5.91
N TRP A 122 -23.35 6.70 -5.67
CA TRP A 122 -23.62 8.14 -5.43
C TRP A 122 -23.04 9.10 -6.46
N GLY A 123 -22.91 8.68 -7.70
CA GLY A 123 -22.40 9.52 -8.77
C GLY A 123 -20.88 9.75 -8.77
N ILE A 124 -20.13 9.04 -7.92
CA ILE A 124 -18.69 9.21 -7.81
C ILE A 124 -18.00 8.52 -8.98
N GLN A 125 -17.19 9.26 -9.71
CA GLN A 125 -16.47 8.75 -10.87
C GLN A 125 -15.36 7.76 -10.48
N PRO A 126 -15.02 6.77 -11.33
CA PRO A 126 -13.97 5.77 -11.06
C PRO A 126 -12.60 6.37 -10.71
N ILE A 127 -12.32 7.59 -11.19
CA ILE A 127 -11.09 8.32 -10.90
C ILE A 127 -10.92 8.63 -9.41
N SER A 128 -12.03 8.73 -8.67
CA SER A 128 -12.06 9.03 -7.23
C SER A 128 -12.35 7.80 -6.37
N ALA A 129 -12.07 6.60 -6.87
CA ALA A 129 -12.35 5.33 -6.18
C ALA A 129 -11.72 5.22 -4.78
N GLY A 130 -10.61 5.93 -4.53
CA GLY A 130 -9.98 6.00 -3.20
C GLY A 130 -10.88 6.57 -2.10
N LEU A 131 -11.93 7.32 -2.48
CA LEU A 131 -12.93 7.84 -1.53
C LEU A 131 -13.67 6.74 -0.76
N TRP A 132 -13.75 5.53 -1.32
CA TRP A 132 -14.33 4.36 -0.67
C TRP A 132 -13.32 3.58 0.15
N GLY A 133 -12.12 3.36 -0.42
CA GLY A 133 -11.11 2.53 0.22
C GLY A 133 -10.44 3.18 1.42
N VAL A 134 -10.20 4.50 1.39
CA VAL A 134 -9.53 5.20 2.49
C VAL A 134 -10.35 5.17 3.78
N PRO A 135 -11.63 5.59 3.80
CA PRO A 135 -12.45 5.50 5.01
C PRO A 135 -12.64 4.06 5.50
N LEU A 136 -12.86 3.12 4.58
CA LEU A 136 -12.96 1.70 4.94
C LEU A 136 -11.67 1.21 5.59
N GLY A 137 -10.52 1.55 5.04
CA GLY A 137 -9.22 1.22 5.61
C GLY A 137 -9.09 1.71 7.06
N PHE A 138 -9.44 2.97 7.35
CA PHE A 138 -9.47 3.51 8.71
C PHE A 138 -10.40 2.73 9.63
N ILE A 139 -11.64 2.50 9.20
CA ILE A 139 -12.65 1.77 10.01
C ILE A 139 -12.11 0.37 10.34
N VAL A 140 -11.60 -0.36 9.36
CA VAL A 140 -11.08 -1.71 9.56
C VAL A 140 -9.87 -1.71 10.49
N ILE A 141 -8.91 -0.80 10.30
CA ILE A 141 -7.75 -0.70 11.20
C ILE A 141 -8.20 -0.45 12.63
N ILE A 142 -9.11 0.49 12.85
CA ILE A 142 -9.61 0.82 14.18
C ILE A 142 -10.33 -0.36 14.80
N VAL A 143 -11.31 -0.93 14.11
CA VAL A 143 -12.14 -2.04 14.63
C VAL A 143 -11.27 -3.27 14.93
N VAL A 144 -10.45 -3.69 13.98
CA VAL A 144 -9.61 -4.89 14.16
C VAL A 144 -8.57 -4.67 15.24
N SER A 145 -7.92 -3.50 15.32
CA SER A 145 -6.96 -3.22 16.38
C SER A 145 -7.60 -3.14 17.77
N LEU A 146 -8.88 -2.77 17.87
CA LEU A 146 -9.61 -2.81 19.14
C LEU A 146 -9.99 -4.24 19.55
N LEU A 147 -10.30 -5.11 18.59
CA LEU A 147 -10.70 -6.50 18.82
C LEU A 147 -9.51 -7.45 19.01
N THR A 148 -8.30 -7.05 18.66
CA THR A 148 -7.09 -7.87 18.74
C THR A 148 -6.14 -7.35 19.83
N PRO A 149 -5.20 -8.18 20.32
CA PRO A 149 -4.26 -7.77 21.36
C PRO A 149 -3.47 -6.51 20.96
N SER A 150 -3.22 -5.64 21.95
CA SER A 150 -2.39 -4.45 21.76
C SER A 150 -0.96 -4.83 21.36
N PRO A 151 -0.25 -3.98 20.62
CA PRO A 151 1.18 -4.16 20.35
C PRO A 151 2.00 -4.24 21.65
N ASP A 152 3.16 -4.91 21.58
CA ASP A 152 4.10 -4.98 22.68
C ASP A 152 4.59 -3.59 23.10
N ARG A 153 5.03 -3.46 24.37
CA ARG A 153 5.55 -2.18 24.89
C ARG A 153 6.68 -1.62 24.06
N GLU A 154 7.59 -2.46 23.60
CA GLU A 154 8.71 -2.08 22.74
C GLU A 154 8.23 -1.40 21.45
N THR A 155 7.20 -1.96 20.81
CA THR A 155 6.59 -1.34 19.60
C THR A 155 5.93 0.01 19.92
N GLN A 156 5.27 0.13 21.08
CA GLN A 156 4.65 1.39 21.49
C GLN A 156 5.69 2.47 21.81
N GLU A 157 6.80 2.12 22.44
CA GLU A 157 7.93 3.00 22.70
C GLU A 157 8.62 3.46 21.41
N LEU A 158 8.75 2.53 20.43
CA LEU A 158 9.27 2.86 19.09
C LEU A 158 8.42 3.94 18.41
N VAL A 159 7.09 3.80 18.45
CA VAL A 159 6.16 4.79 17.87
C VAL A 159 6.29 6.15 18.57
N GLU A 160 6.50 6.17 19.89
CA GLU A 160 6.79 7.41 20.62
C GLU A 160 8.12 8.03 20.19
N HIS A 161 9.15 7.21 20.10
CA HIS A 161 10.48 7.69 19.72
C HIS A 161 10.54 8.26 18.30
N VAL A 162 9.79 7.66 17.35
CA VAL A 162 9.63 8.20 15.99
C VAL A 162 8.98 9.59 16.00
N ARG A 163 8.06 9.84 16.95
CA ARG A 163 7.39 11.15 17.07
C ARG A 163 8.21 12.21 17.81
N TYR A 164 9.04 11.78 18.77
CA TYR A 164 9.83 12.64 19.64
C TYR A 164 11.29 12.16 19.72
N PRO A 165 12.07 12.29 18.63
CA PRO A 165 13.41 11.68 18.54
C PRO A 165 14.45 12.25 19.54
N ASN A 166 14.20 13.39 20.15
CA ASN A 166 15.21 14.11 20.95
C ASN A 166 14.98 14.12 22.46
N LEU A 167 14.10 13.28 23.01
CA LEU A 167 13.84 13.31 24.45
C LEU A 167 14.89 12.57 25.32
N THR A 168 15.88 11.92 24.75
CA THR A 168 16.87 11.09 25.51
C THR A 168 18.34 11.40 25.20
N GLY A 169 18.64 12.38 24.32
CA GLY A 169 20.02 12.66 23.88
C GLY A 169 20.85 13.61 24.80
N ASP A 170 20.22 14.45 25.59
CA ASP A 170 20.92 15.54 26.27
C ASP A 170 21.19 15.35 27.78
N THR A 171 20.78 14.23 28.37
CA THR A 171 20.98 14.03 29.83
C THR A 171 22.17 13.15 30.23
N VAL A 172 22.92 12.59 29.28
CA VAL A 172 24.05 11.66 29.60
C VAL A 172 25.41 12.36 29.60
N ASN A 173 25.55 13.59 29.12
CA ASN A 173 26.87 14.22 28.91
C ASN A 173 27.20 15.39 29.85
N THR A 174 26.52 15.57 30.97
CA THR A 174 26.86 16.62 31.97
C THR A 174 27.24 16.13 33.35
N ARG A 175 27.62 14.85 33.50
CA ARG A 175 28.22 14.34 34.76
C ARG A 175 29.57 13.67 34.45
N GLY A 176 30.58 14.50 34.19
CA GLY A 176 31.93 13.99 33.96
C GLY A 176 32.94 15.11 33.78
N THR A 177 33.04 16.03 34.76
CA THR A 177 34.23 16.80 35.10
C THR A 177 34.23 17.06 36.58
#